data_dfce709e392cee6852f1d467762cd120
#
_entry.id   dfce709e392cee6852f1d467762cd120
#
_cell.length_a   1.000
_cell.length_b   1.000
_cell.length_c   1.000
_cell.angle_alpha   90.00
_cell.angle_beta   90.00
_cell.angle_gamma   90.00
#
_symmetry.space_group_name_H-M   'P 1'
#
loop_
_entity.id
_entity.type
_entity.pdbx_description
1 polymer ?
#
loop_
_entity_poly.entity_id
_entity_poly.type
_entity_poly.pdbx_seq_one_letter_code
_entity_poly.pdbx_strand_id
1 'polypeptide(L)'
;TGLKDMIVKNGTDGAHALTIVGYDDTVEYDFNNDGQITNDEKGAFIFVNSWGTWWASEGYCYYPYKLFLTPASEGGLADLSAMALMVEPEVHEPKIVFKVNLTYTSRNDLFFRLGVAEGENATSPTVILGYPMMQNQGGDFYMRGEGTAETFKTIEVAMNFTDKLKDFETFK
;
A
#
# COMPACT_ATOMS: atom_id res chain seq x y z
N THR A 1 6.90 -19.83 10.41
CA THR A 1 7.19 -18.70 9.54
C THR A 1 8.63 -18.30 9.72
N GLY A 2 9.52 -18.15 9.96
CA GLY A 2 10.96 -17.84 10.02
C GLY A 2 11.30 -16.35 9.97
N LEU A 3 10.33 -15.46 10.22
CA LEU A 3 10.60 -14.04 10.37
C LEU A 3 11.48 -13.81 11.61
N LYS A 4 12.44 -12.89 11.50
CA LYS A 4 13.38 -12.58 12.57
C LYS A 4 13.18 -11.18 13.15
N ASP A 5 12.53 -10.31 12.40
CA ASP A 5 12.36 -8.91 12.74
C ASP A 5 10.99 -8.64 13.34
N MET A 6 10.98 -7.83 14.40
CA MET A 6 9.79 -7.47 15.16
C MET A 6 9.81 -5.98 15.49
N ILE A 7 8.67 -5.32 15.34
CA ILE A 7 8.49 -3.97 15.86
C ILE A 7 8.08 -4.09 17.33
N VAL A 8 8.91 -3.62 18.22
CA VAL A 8 8.66 -3.67 19.68
C VAL A 8 8.23 -2.33 20.26
N LYS A 9 8.32 -1.28 19.45
CA LYS A 9 7.94 0.08 19.82
C LYS A 9 7.74 0.91 18.56
N ASN A 10 6.67 1.72 18.52
CA ASN A 10 6.49 2.69 17.46
C ASN A 10 7.38 3.92 17.65
N GLY A 11 7.83 4.50 16.55
CA GLY A 11 8.44 5.82 16.53
C GLY A 11 7.39 6.95 16.68
N THR A 12 7.88 8.17 16.87
CA THR A 12 7.07 9.38 17.05
C THR A 12 7.22 10.37 15.89
N ASP A 13 8.09 10.10 14.93
CA ASP A 13 8.53 11.07 13.92
C ASP A 13 7.62 11.19 12.69
N GLY A 14 6.50 10.46 12.68
CA GLY A 14 5.52 10.51 11.59
C GLY A 14 4.58 9.33 11.57
N ALA A 15 3.63 9.37 10.63
CA ALA A 15 2.72 8.28 10.37
C ALA A 15 3.20 7.44 9.18
N HIS A 16 2.96 6.13 9.23
CA HIS A 16 3.29 5.22 8.15
C HIS A 16 2.18 4.18 7.98
N ALA A 17 1.90 3.80 6.74
CA ALA A 17 0.93 2.77 6.43
C ALA A 17 1.65 1.44 6.15
N LEU A 18 1.19 0.39 6.82
CA LEU A 18 1.64 -0.99 6.64
C LEU A 18 0.46 -1.89 6.31
N THR A 19 0.71 -2.99 5.62
CA THR A 19 -0.35 -3.96 5.30
C THR A 19 -0.24 -5.17 6.21
N ILE A 20 -1.32 -5.54 6.90
CA ILE A 20 -1.43 -6.80 7.63
C ILE A 20 -1.69 -7.91 6.62
N VAL A 21 -0.82 -8.90 6.56
CA VAL A 21 -0.90 -10.03 5.62
C VAL A 21 -1.07 -11.38 6.30
N GLY A 22 -1.03 -11.41 7.63
CA GLY A 22 -1.19 -12.63 8.41
C GLY A 22 -1.05 -12.40 9.90
N TYR A 23 -1.01 -13.50 10.63
CA TYR A 23 -0.79 -13.51 12.08
C TYR A 23 -0.06 -14.79 12.48
N ASP A 24 0.54 -14.78 13.68
CA ASP A 24 1.20 -15.93 14.29
C ASP A 24 1.04 -15.87 15.81
N ASP A 25 0.18 -16.74 16.34
CA ASP A 25 -0.15 -16.80 17.76
C ASP A 25 0.96 -17.44 18.61
N THR A 26 1.97 -18.01 17.97
CA THR A 26 3.10 -18.66 18.65
C THR A 26 4.27 -17.74 18.95
N VAL A 27 4.24 -16.52 18.42
CA VAL A 27 5.27 -15.52 18.69
C VAL A 27 5.20 -15.08 20.15
N GLU A 28 6.35 -15.02 20.80
CA GLU A 28 6.49 -14.62 22.20
C GLU A 28 7.56 -13.53 22.32
N TYR A 29 7.32 -12.52 23.14
CA TYR A 29 8.27 -11.46 23.41
C TYR A 29 8.06 -10.88 24.82
N ASP A 30 9.10 -10.94 25.64
CA ASP A 30 9.14 -10.38 27.00
C ASP A 30 9.28 -8.84 26.91
N PHE A 31 8.16 -8.13 26.98
CA PHE A 31 8.11 -6.68 26.85
C PHE A 31 8.62 -5.92 28.09
N ASN A 32 8.46 -6.53 29.24
CA ASN A 32 8.82 -5.91 30.52
C ASN A 32 10.20 -6.36 31.03
N ASN A 33 10.85 -7.31 30.33
CA ASN A 33 12.15 -7.91 30.65
C ASN A 33 12.19 -8.54 32.06
N ASP A 34 11.08 -9.17 32.50
CA ASP A 34 11.03 -9.87 33.78
C ASP A 34 11.43 -11.33 33.70
N GLY A 35 11.74 -11.83 32.52
CA GLY A 35 12.14 -13.21 32.23
C GLY A 35 10.99 -14.18 32.16
N GLN A 36 9.73 -13.72 32.11
CA GLN A 36 8.54 -14.52 31.99
C GLN A 36 7.71 -14.06 30.80
N ILE A 37 7.07 -14.99 30.10
CA ILE A 37 6.14 -14.67 29.01
C ILE A 37 4.70 -14.83 29.52
N THR A 38 4.00 -13.75 29.62
CA THR A 38 2.59 -13.73 29.98
C THR A 38 1.69 -13.88 28.75
N ASN A 39 0.39 -14.16 28.92
CA ASN A 39 -0.51 -14.39 27.79
C ASN A 39 -0.68 -13.16 26.89
N ASP A 40 -0.58 -11.95 27.43
CA ASP A 40 -0.65 -10.70 26.66
C ASP A 40 0.66 -10.38 25.89
N GLU A 41 1.72 -11.15 26.13
CA GLU A 41 2.99 -11.07 25.43
C GLU A 41 3.13 -12.13 24.30
N LYS A 42 2.02 -12.79 23.98
CA LYS A 42 1.93 -13.78 22.91
C LYS A 42 1.15 -13.27 21.72
N GLY A 43 1.58 -13.70 20.57
CA GLY A 43 0.96 -13.45 19.28
C GLY A 43 1.36 -12.12 18.65
N ALA A 44 1.43 -12.16 17.33
CA ALA A 44 1.75 -11.00 16.52
C ALA A 44 1.03 -11.05 15.16
N PHE A 45 0.71 -9.88 14.64
CA PHE A 45 0.40 -9.76 13.22
C PHE A 45 1.67 -9.81 12.38
N ILE A 46 1.53 -10.25 11.15
CA ILE A 46 2.57 -10.18 10.13
C ILE A 46 2.28 -8.99 9.23
N PHE A 47 3.21 -8.04 9.20
CA PHE A 47 3.12 -6.86 8.36
C PHE A 47 4.06 -6.97 7.17
N VAL A 48 3.64 -6.43 6.03
CA VAL A 48 4.51 -6.12 4.90
C VAL A 48 4.61 -4.61 4.72
N ASN A 49 5.86 -4.15 4.49
CA ASN A 49 6.18 -2.76 4.23
C ASN A 49 6.33 -2.50 2.73
N SER A 50 6.17 -1.25 2.31
CA SER A 50 6.36 -0.80 0.94
C SER A 50 7.83 -0.50 0.57
N TRP A 51 8.78 -0.72 1.48
CA TRP A 51 10.18 -0.37 1.28
C TRP A 51 11.02 -1.43 0.56
N GLY A 52 10.41 -2.56 0.18
CA GLY A 52 11.09 -3.62 -0.55
C GLY A 52 11.80 -4.64 0.35
N THR A 53 12.43 -5.61 -0.30
CA THR A 53 13.02 -6.79 0.38
C THR A 53 14.30 -6.52 1.16
N TRP A 54 14.89 -5.33 1.03
CA TRP A 54 16.07 -4.94 1.81
C TRP A 54 15.74 -4.57 3.27
N TRP A 55 14.45 -4.29 3.57
CA TRP A 55 13.99 -3.91 4.89
C TRP A 55 13.51 -5.14 5.67
N ALA A 56 13.91 -5.22 6.94
CA ALA A 56 13.52 -6.30 7.86
C ALA A 56 13.70 -7.71 7.26
N SER A 57 12.82 -8.64 7.56
CA SER A 57 12.81 -10.00 7.00
C SER A 57 12.19 -10.00 5.59
N GLU A 58 12.96 -9.58 4.58
CA GLU A 58 12.53 -9.50 3.18
C GLU A 58 11.27 -8.64 2.96
N GLY A 59 11.16 -7.53 3.68
CA GLY A 59 10.02 -6.62 3.64
C GLY A 59 8.94 -6.93 4.67
N TYR A 60 9.09 -7.98 5.47
CA TYR A 60 8.12 -8.41 6.47
C TYR A 60 8.65 -8.25 7.89
N CYS A 61 7.74 -8.04 8.84
CA CYS A 61 8.05 -8.06 10.27
C CYS A 61 6.86 -8.53 11.09
N TYR A 62 7.14 -8.97 12.32
CA TYR A 62 6.11 -9.14 13.33
C TYR A 62 5.73 -7.82 13.97
N TYR A 63 4.44 -7.68 14.28
CA TYR A 63 3.89 -6.59 15.06
C TYR A 63 3.04 -7.19 16.19
N PRO A 64 3.54 -7.24 17.43
CA PRO A 64 2.85 -7.90 18.54
C PRO A 64 1.47 -7.34 18.82
N TYR A 65 0.51 -8.19 19.17
CA TYR A 65 -0.84 -7.78 19.54
C TYR A 65 -0.86 -6.79 20.69
N LYS A 66 0.05 -6.95 21.63
CA LYS A 66 0.21 -6.07 22.79
C LYS A 66 0.37 -4.60 22.37
N LEU A 67 1.08 -4.30 21.29
CA LEU A 67 1.28 -2.92 20.84
C LEU A 67 0.00 -2.24 20.36
N PHE A 68 -1.00 -2.98 19.89
CA PHE A 68 -2.31 -2.38 19.57
C PHE A 68 -3.06 -1.93 20.82
N LEU A 69 -2.80 -2.55 21.96
CA LEU A 69 -3.43 -2.27 23.25
C LEU A 69 -2.59 -1.34 24.15
N THR A 70 -1.35 -1.08 23.75
CA THR A 70 -0.43 -0.23 24.49
C THR A 70 -0.62 1.23 24.07
N PRO A 71 -0.65 2.21 25.03
CA PRO A 71 -0.72 3.62 24.70
C PRO A 71 0.45 4.12 23.82
N ALA A 72 0.21 5.17 23.04
CA ALA A 72 1.25 5.78 22.21
C ALA A 72 2.42 6.35 23.04
N SER A 73 2.14 6.85 24.24
CA SER A 73 3.18 7.31 25.17
C SER A 73 4.16 6.22 25.58
N GLU A 74 3.75 4.96 25.47
CA GLU A 74 4.55 3.77 25.74
C GLU A 74 5.03 3.08 24.46
N GLY A 75 4.72 3.67 23.30
CA GLY A 75 5.13 3.17 21.99
C GLY A 75 4.14 2.23 21.30
N GLY A 76 2.89 2.22 21.76
CA GLY A 76 1.79 1.46 21.14
C GLY A 76 0.91 2.28 20.21
N LEU A 77 -0.33 1.81 19.97
CA LEU A 77 -1.31 2.42 19.07
C LEU A 77 -2.68 2.70 19.74
N ALA A 78 -2.91 2.27 20.97
CA ALA A 78 -4.25 2.20 21.58
C ALA A 78 -5.02 3.54 21.63
N ASP A 79 -4.33 4.65 21.75
CA ASP A 79 -4.88 6.01 21.84
C ASP A 79 -4.58 6.87 20.59
N LEU A 80 -3.98 6.27 19.56
CA LEU A 80 -3.82 6.92 18.29
C LEU A 80 -5.08 6.77 17.43
N SER A 81 -5.35 7.76 16.60
CA SER A 81 -6.37 7.66 15.55
C SER A 81 -5.90 6.71 14.42
N ALA A 82 -5.39 5.56 14.79
CA ALA A 82 -5.01 4.52 13.85
C ALA A 82 -6.28 3.88 13.27
N MET A 83 -6.36 3.82 11.96
CA MET A 83 -7.47 3.18 11.26
C MET A 83 -6.97 1.88 10.64
N ALA A 84 -7.59 0.77 11.02
CA ALA A 84 -7.45 -0.49 10.32
C ALA A 84 -8.62 -0.64 9.35
N LEU A 85 -8.31 -0.83 8.06
CA LEU A 85 -9.28 -1.13 7.02
C LEU A 85 -9.12 -2.59 6.62
N MET A 86 -10.20 -3.36 6.78
CA MET A 86 -10.24 -4.72 6.25
C MET A 86 -10.66 -4.69 4.78
N VAL A 87 -9.89 -5.36 3.94
CA VAL A 87 -10.19 -5.52 2.52
C VAL A 87 -10.39 -7.01 2.25
N GLU A 88 -11.59 -7.38 1.81
CA GLU A 88 -11.87 -8.71 1.28
C GLU A 88 -11.63 -8.67 -0.23
N PRO A 89 -10.65 -9.43 -0.75
CA PRO A 89 -10.38 -9.46 -2.18
C PRO A 89 -11.44 -10.28 -2.91
N GLU A 90 -12.07 -9.68 -3.92
CA GLU A 90 -12.89 -10.41 -4.89
C GLU A 90 -12.06 -10.81 -6.11
N VAL A 91 -12.40 -11.94 -6.71
CA VAL A 91 -11.80 -12.33 -7.99
C VAL A 91 -12.26 -11.34 -9.05
N HIS A 92 -11.33 -10.56 -9.56
CA HIS A 92 -11.58 -9.60 -10.63
C HIS A 92 -10.93 -10.08 -11.92
N GLU A 93 -11.76 -10.27 -12.96
CA GLU A 93 -11.29 -10.62 -14.30
C GLU A 93 -11.27 -9.36 -15.19
N PRO A 94 -10.13 -8.74 -15.39
CA PRO A 94 -10.03 -7.56 -16.22
C PRO A 94 -10.26 -7.93 -17.70
N LYS A 95 -11.24 -7.29 -18.34
CA LYS A 95 -11.58 -7.50 -19.76
C LYS A 95 -10.87 -6.51 -20.68
N ILE A 96 -10.68 -5.27 -20.20
CA ILE A 96 -9.99 -4.22 -20.94
C ILE A 96 -9.00 -3.53 -20.01
N VAL A 97 -7.72 -3.66 -20.35
CA VAL A 97 -6.61 -3.02 -19.63
C VAL A 97 -5.74 -2.28 -20.63
N PHE A 98 -5.48 -1.03 -20.38
CA PHE A 98 -4.47 -0.26 -21.10
C PHE A 98 -3.16 -0.30 -20.32
N LYS A 99 -2.13 -0.80 -20.98
CA LYS A 99 -0.77 -0.80 -20.48
C LYS A 99 -0.01 0.35 -21.10
N VAL A 100 0.42 1.30 -20.29
CA VAL A 100 1.09 2.51 -20.76
C VAL A 100 2.50 2.56 -20.21
N ASN A 101 3.49 2.68 -21.10
CA ASN A 101 4.88 2.93 -20.77
C ASN A 101 5.19 4.41 -21.00
N LEU A 102 5.70 5.07 -19.96
CA LEU A 102 6.04 6.48 -20.00
C LEU A 102 7.48 6.70 -19.56
N THR A 103 8.19 7.50 -20.34
CA THR A 103 9.53 7.95 -20.02
C THR A 103 9.52 9.45 -19.86
N TYR A 104 9.84 9.93 -18.66
CA TYR A 104 9.91 11.36 -18.35
C TYR A 104 10.86 11.62 -17.17
N THR A 105 11.15 12.88 -16.91
CA THR A 105 12.10 13.29 -15.86
C THR A 105 11.50 13.30 -14.48
N SER A 106 10.22 13.65 -14.34
CA SER A 106 9.53 13.76 -13.06
C SER A 106 8.07 13.35 -13.17
N ARG A 107 7.57 12.59 -12.20
CA ARG A 107 6.14 12.25 -12.08
C ARG A 107 5.28 13.48 -11.78
N ASN A 108 5.83 14.50 -11.16
CA ASN A 108 5.14 15.73 -10.85
C ASN A 108 4.55 16.45 -12.06
N ASP A 109 5.20 16.28 -13.21
CA ASP A 109 4.81 16.94 -14.45
C ASP A 109 3.76 16.13 -15.23
N LEU A 110 3.40 14.95 -14.72
CA LEU A 110 2.50 14.03 -15.41
C LEU A 110 1.12 13.99 -14.75
N PHE A 111 0.12 14.05 -15.60
CA PHE A 111 -1.27 13.90 -15.20
C PHE A 111 -1.97 12.92 -16.14
N PHE A 112 -2.49 11.83 -15.57
CA PHE A 112 -3.15 10.79 -16.34
C PHE A 112 -4.66 10.90 -16.22
N ARG A 113 -5.30 11.00 -17.36
CA ARG A 113 -6.73 10.79 -17.52
C ARG A 113 -6.97 9.82 -18.66
N LEU A 114 -7.88 8.91 -18.45
CA LEU A 114 -8.38 8.03 -19.48
C LEU A 114 -9.84 8.38 -19.74
N GLY A 115 -10.20 8.45 -21.00
CA GLY A 115 -11.56 8.69 -21.41
C GLY A 115 -12.12 7.52 -22.20
N VAL A 116 -13.40 7.22 -21.98
CA VAL A 116 -14.18 6.31 -22.81
C VAL A 116 -15.29 7.12 -23.46
N ALA A 117 -15.45 6.96 -24.75
CA ALA A 117 -16.52 7.60 -25.50
C ALA A 117 -17.45 6.54 -26.12
N GLU A 118 -18.71 6.88 -26.23
CA GLU A 118 -19.72 6.06 -26.90
C GLU A 118 -19.83 6.52 -28.38
N GLY A 119 -19.65 5.55 -29.29
CA GLY A 119 -19.77 5.77 -30.73
C GLY A 119 -18.49 6.20 -31.44
N GLU A 120 -18.40 5.82 -32.71
CA GLU A 120 -17.19 5.98 -33.55
C GLU A 120 -16.82 7.44 -33.84
N ASN A 121 -17.79 8.36 -33.75
CA ASN A 121 -17.61 9.78 -34.07
C ASN A 121 -17.57 10.68 -32.84
N ALA A 122 -17.37 10.10 -31.65
CA ALA A 122 -17.31 10.86 -30.43
C ALA A 122 -16.12 11.81 -30.43
N THR A 123 -16.36 13.08 -30.14
CA THR A 123 -15.33 14.12 -30.06
C THR A 123 -14.88 14.43 -28.64
N SER A 124 -15.56 13.81 -27.67
CA SER A 124 -15.25 13.95 -26.24
C SER A 124 -15.59 12.65 -25.50
N PRO A 125 -14.90 12.36 -24.40
CA PRO A 125 -15.21 11.18 -23.60
C PRO A 125 -16.54 11.34 -22.87
N THR A 126 -17.32 10.26 -22.80
CA THR A 126 -18.53 10.15 -21.99
C THR A 126 -18.20 9.88 -20.54
N VAL A 127 -17.15 9.09 -20.28
CA VAL A 127 -16.63 8.80 -18.95
C VAL A 127 -15.14 9.14 -18.89
N ILE A 128 -14.73 9.82 -17.82
CA ILE A 128 -13.32 10.12 -17.56
C ILE A 128 -12.91 9.44 -16.27
N LEU A 129 -11.80 8.69 -16.32
CA LEU A 129 -11.16 8.09 -15.16
C LEU A 129 -9.92 8.87 -14.79
N GLY A 130 -9.87 9.32 -13.55
CA GLY A 130 -8.65 9.81 -12.92
C GLY A 130 -7.94 8.70 -12.14
N TYR A 131 -6.62 8.75 -12.12
CA TYR A 131 -5.78 7.89 -11.29
C TYR A 131 -5.11 8.72 -10.21
N PRO A 132 -5.73 8.87 -9.03
CA PRO A 132 -5.23 9.74 -7.96
C PRO A 132 -3.81 9.39 -7.51
N MET A 133 -3.45 8.09 -7.56
CA MET A 133 -2.12 7.61 -7.20
C MET A 133 -1.01 8.13 -8.14
N MET A 134 -1.38 8.63 -9.31
CA MET A 134 -0.44 9.20 -10.28
C MET A 134 -0.41 10.74 -10.23
N GLN A 135 -1.24 11.34 -9.38
CA GLN A 135 -1.25 12.80 -9.23
C GLN A 135 -0.11 13.26 -8.34
N ASN A 136 0.32 14.50 -8.57
CA ASN A 136 1.31 15.14 -7.72
C ASN A 136 0.79 15.28 -6.28
N GLN A 137 1.59 14.82 -5.33
CA GLN A 137 1.34 14.93 -3.89
C GLN A 137 2.31 15.91 -3.21
N GLY A 138 3.02 16.71 -4.00
CA GLY A 138 4.04 17.65 -3.54
C GLY A 138 5.46 17.09 -3.64
N GLY A 139 6.45 17.98 -3.87
CA GLY A 139 7.87 17.62 -4.02
C GLY A 139 8.23 16.99 -5.37
N ASP A 140 9.50 16.69 -5.56
CA ASP A 140 10.00 15.97 -6.73
C ASP A 140 9.84 14.48 -6.55
N PHE A 141 9.16 13.83 -7.49
CA PHE A 141 8.96 12.38 -7.49
C PHE A 141 9.65 11.73 -8.69
N TYR A 142 10.44 10.73 -8.40
CA TYR A 142 11.01 9.87 -9.41
C TYR A 142 9.92 9.02 -10.09
N MET A 143 10.16 8.57 -11.33
CA MET A 143 9.15 7.87 -12.12
C MET A 143 8.65 6.60 -11.44
N ARG A 144 9.52 5.82 -10.80
CA ARG A 144 9.15 4.60 -10.06
C ARG A 144 8.85 4.83 -8.59
N GLY A 145 9.37 5.91 -8.01
CA GLY A 145 9.23 6.21 -6.59
C GLY A 145 10.16 5.41 -5.68
N GLU A 146 11.27 4.91 -6.20
CA GLU A 146 12.22 4.06 -5.45
C GLU A 146 13.21 4.84 -4.56
N GLY A 147 12.99 6.13 -4.36
CA GLY A 147 13.81 6.97 -3.48
C GLY A 147 14.58 8.06 -4.20
N THR A 148 15.56 8.66 -3.52
CA THR A 148 16.23 9.91 -3.95
C THR A 148 17.28 9.74 -5.03
N ALA A 149 17.64 8.52 -5.40
CA ALA A 149 18.71 8.21 -6.36
C ALA A 149 18.23 7.39 -7.56
N GLU A 150 16.94 7.46 -7.89
CA GLU A 150 16.38 6.71 -9.02
C GLU A 150 16.97 7.19 -10.34
N THR A 151 17.58 6.27 -11.09
CA THR A 151 18.13 6.53 -12.41
C THR A 151 17.13 6.20 -13.54
N PHE A 152 16.11 5.42 -13.24
CA PHE A 152 15.11 5.01 -14.22
C PHE A 152 14.10 6.12 -14.48
N LYS A 153 13.95 6.48 -15.74
CA LYS A 153 13.01 7.52 -16.18
C LYS A 153 11.71 6.96 -16.74
N THR A 154 11.52 5.64 -16.70
CA THR A 154 10.37 4.95 -17.29
C THR A 154 9.52 4.29 -16.20
N ILE A 155 8.21 4.50 -16.28
CA ILE A 155 7.20 3.80 -15.49
C ILE A 155 6.24 3.06 -16.41
N GLU A 156 5.82 1.86 -16.02
CA GLU A 156 4.73 1.12 -16.63
C GLU A 156 3.50 1.20 -15.74
N VAL A 157 2.37 1.59 -16.30
CA VAL A 157 1.09 1.69 -15.60
C VAL A 157 0.05 0.85 -16.32
N ALA A 158 -0.64 -0.02 -15.58
CA ALA A 158 -1.79 -0.78 -16.07
C ALA A 158 -3.08 -0.13 -15.58
N MET A 159 -3.95 0.25 -16.50
CA MET A 159 -5.19 0.94 -16.22
C MET A 159 -6.38 0.10 -16.67
N ASN A 160 -7.17 -0.37 -15.71
CA ASN A 160 -8.29 -1.25 -15.94
C ASN A 160 -9.60 -0.47 -16.14
N PHE A 161 -10.27 -0.75 -17.23
CA PHE A 161 -11.55 -0.14 -17.60
C PHE A 161 -12.76 -1.03 -17.37
N THR A 162 -12.58 -2.28 -17.00
CA THR A 162 -13.64 -3.29 -16.98
C THR A 162 -14.89 -2.83 -16.26
N ASP A 163 -14.75 -2.24 -15.08
CA ASP A 163 -15.90 -1.83 -14.27
C ASP A 163 -16.63 -0.60 -14.81
N LYS A 164 -15.92 0.24 -15.56
CA LYS A 164 -16.49 1.44 -16.16
C LYS A 164 -17.23 1.17 -17.46
N LEU A 165 -17.06 -0.02 -18.01
CA LEU A 165 -17.71 -0.44 -19.23
C LEU A 165 -19.02 -1.19 -19.01
N LYS A 166 -19.37 -1.48 -17.76
CA LYS A 166 -20.63 -2.18 -17.40
C LYS A 166 -21.88 -1.38 -17.77
N ASP A 167 -21.75 -0.06 -17.85
CA ASP A 167 -22.86 0.86 -18.15
C ASP A 167 -23.09 1.06 -19.67
N PHE A 168 -22.27 0.44 -20.51
CA PHE A 168 -22.36 0.57 -21.97
C PHE A 168 -22.81 -0.74 -22.61
N GLU A 169 -23.91 -0.71 -23.35
CA GLU A 169 -24.45 -1.92 -24.00
C GLU A 169 -23.64 -2.38 -25.22
N THR A 170 -22.88 -1.52 -25.85
CA THR A 170 -22.06 -1.85 -27.03
C THR A 170 -20.80 -1.00 -27.12
N PHE A 171 -19.65 -1.70 -27.21
CA PHE A 171 -18.39 -1.13 -27.69
C PHE A 171 -18.17 -1.56 -29.13
N LYS A 172 -17.88 -0.61 -29.97
CA LYS A 172 -17.27 -0.86 -31.27
C LYS A 172 -15.90 -0.21 -31.32
#